data_d83782d168391da0beecce3c8709ca89
#
_entry.id   d83782d168391da0beecce3c8709ca89
#
_cell.length_a   1.000
_cell.length_b   1.000
_cell.length_c   1.000
_cell.angle_alpha   90.00
_cell.angle_beta   90.00
_cell.angle_gamma   90.00
#
_symmetry.space_group_name_H-M   'P 1'
#
loop_
_entity.id
_entity.type
_entity.pdbx_description
1 polymer ?
#
loop_
_entity_poly.entity_id
_entity_poly.type
_entity_poly.pdbx_seq_one_letter_code
_entity_poly.pdbx_strand_id
1 'polypeptide(L)'
;MRKILFALCALSLIACKKDNASSDSTPKTPNLPTVAYNYSTPNLPVHFLNPQIAGIDNTPVSNPTTDEGATLGRVLFYETQLSKNNTVSCASCHVQTKGFSDPFILSEGFEGHFTGRHSMGIVNSRYYPTGKFFWDERASTLEEQVLMPIQDSVEMGLTLTELVSRVSGQSYYGSLFQDAFGTTEITTDKISKALAQYVRSIVSFQSKYDVGRAQASGPQEDFSNFSAQENHGKTLFQNGPNGFACSMCHARDIQVANKGRNNGLDLSTIDEGVGGVSGIPFDEATFKVPSLRNVMLRAPYMHDGRFATIEEVLEHYSTGIKNHPTLDHELKDPNTNQPIRLNMTTQEKQDLIAFFNTLTDSEITTDPKFSDPFN
;
A
#
# COMPACT_ATOMS: atom_id res chain seq x y z
N MET A 1 60.28 46.68 24.31
CA MET A 1 60.28 46.01 22.99
C MET A 1 59.62 44.65 23.13
N ARG A 2 58.34 44.55 22.82
CA ARG A 2 57.57 43.28 22.89
C ARG A 2 57.46 42.72 21.47
N LYS A 3 58.03 41.56 21.25
CA LYS A 3 57.92 40.82 19.97
C LYS A 3 56.58 40.10 19.93
N ILE A 4 55.76 40.44 18.93
CA ILE A 4 54.50 39.77 18.63
C ILE A 4 54.81 38.63 17.63
N LEU A 5 54.54 37.40 18.03
CA LEU A 5 54.63 36.21 17.19
C LEU A 5 53.27 35.98 16.47
N PHE A 6 53.27 36.08 15.15
CA PHE A 6 52.15 35.70 14.35
C PHE A 6 52.21 34.17 14.08
N ALA A 7 51.20 33.44 14.58
CA ALA A 7 50.99 32.03 14.23
C ALA A 7 50.13 31.96 12.98
N LEU A 8 50.68 31.46 11.87
CA LEU A 8 49.92 31.12 10.66
C LEU A 8 49.18 29.81 10.90
N CYS A 9 47.85 29.86 10.96
CA CYS A 9 47.02 28.66 10.95
C CYS A 9 46.77 28.28 9.47
N ALA A 10 47.39 27.18 9.02
CA ALA A 10 47.11 26.56 7.73
C ALA A 10 45.80 25.78 7.82
N LEU A 11 44.73 26.29 7.19
CA LEU A 11 43.50 25.51 6.97
C LEU A 11 43.77 24.51 5.84
N SER A 12 43.86 23.23 6.19
CA SER A 12 43.82 22.12 5.24
C SER A 12 42.36 21.88 4.82
N LEU A 13 42.02 22.26 3.61
CA LEU A 13 40.79 21.88 2.95
C LEU A 13 40.84 20.38 2.61
N ILE A 14 40.15 19.57 3.40
CA ILE A 14 39.86 18.18 3.07
C ILE A 14 38.74 18.21 2.02
N ALA A 15 39.12 18.10 0.76
CA ALA A 15 38.16 17.85 -0.33
C ALA A 15 37.67 16.41 -0.18
N CYS A 16 36.44 16.23 0.33
CA CYS A 16 35.73 14.96 0.17
C CYS A 16 35.54 14.69 -1.32
N LYS A 17 36.35 13.79 -1.89
CA LYS A 17 36.02 13.15 -3.17
C LYS A 17 34.70 12.40 -2.95
N LYS A 18 33.66 12.81 -3.67
CA LYS A 18 32.49 12.01 -3.92
C LYS A 18 32.99 10.82 -4.74
N ASP A 19 33.08 9.65 -4.14
CA ASP A 19 33.31 8.44 -4.88
C ASP A 19 32.13 8.27 -5.83
N ASN A 20 32.37 8.51 -7.11
CA ASN A 20 31.45 8.07 -8.16
C ASN A 20 31.49 6.55 -8.13
N ALA A 21 30.55 5.95 -7.40
CA ALA A 21 30.22 4.56 -7.60
C ALA A 21 29.87 4.44 -9.10
N SER A 22 30.71 3.79 -9.86
CA SER A 22 30.38 3.39 -11.23
C SER A 22 29.14 2.52 -11.13
N SER A 23 27.99 3.04 -11.55
CA SER A 23 26.81 2.21 -11.76
C SER A 23 27.22 1.14 -12.75
N ASP A 24 27.32 -0.11 -12.28
CA ASP A 24 27.47 -1.27 -13.15
C ASP A 24 26.21 -1.31 -14.03
N SER A 25 26.36 -0.86 -15.27
CA SER A 25 25.26 -0.69 -16.23
C SER A 25 24.89 -2.00 -16.94
N THR A 26 25.43 -3.13 -16.49
CA THR A 26 25.01 -4.44 -17.01
C THR A 26 23.61 -4.73 -16.51
N PRO A 27 22.61 -4.96 -17.40
CA PRO A 27 21.28 -5.37 -17.00
C PRO A 27 21.36 -6.62 -16.12
N LYS A 28 20.88 -6.53 -14.88
CA LYS A 28 20.84 -7.69 -13.99
C LYS A 28 19.81 -8.69 -14.51
N THR A 29 20.17 -9.97 -14.49
CA THR A 29 19.23 -11.06 -14.82
C THR A 29 18.50 -11.45 -13.51
N PRO A 30 17.18 -11.70 -13.56
CA PRO A 30 16.47 -12.13 -12.35
C PRO A 30 16.93 -13.51 -11.89
N ASN A 31 17.19 -13.65 -10.60
CA ASN A 31 17.48 -14.93 -9.95
C ASN A 31 16.16 -15.53 -9.47
N LEU A 32 15.68 -16.55 -10.17
CA LEU A 32 14.41 -17.21 -9.90
C LEU A 32 14.65 -18.64 -9.43
N PRO A 33 13.79 -19.17 -8.53
CA PRO A 33 13.84 -20.57 -8.15
C PRO A 33 13.50 -21.46 -9.36
N THR A 34 14.01 -22.68 -9.37
CA THR A 34 13.76 -23.66 -10.45
C THR A 34 12.28 -24.03 -10.57
N VAL A 35 11.54 -23.99 -9.45
CA VAL A 35 10.08 -24.15 -9.40
C VAL A 35 9.49 -22.86 -8.91
N ALA A 36 8.47 -22.34 -9.59
CA ALA A 36 7.78 -21.13 -9.19
C ALA A 36 7.26 -21.23 -7.75
N TYR A 37 7.27 -20.10 -7.03
CA TYR A 37 6.63 -20.06 -5.72
C TYR A 37 5.10 -20.24 -5.85
N ASN A 38 4.47 -20.79 -4.83
CA ASN A 38 3.01 -20.91 -4.77
C ASN A 38 2.39 -19.52 -4.50
N TYR A 39 1.82 -18.91 -5.53
CA TYR A 39 1.03 -17.67 -5.48
C TYR A 39 -0.46 -17.94 -5.67
N SER A 40 -0.79 -18.99 -6.45
CA SER A 40 -2.14 -19.29 -6.91
C SER A 40 -3.03 -19.88 -5.81
N THR A 41 -2.44 -20.70 -4.94
CA THR A 41 -3.17 -21.45 -3.89
C THR A 41 -2.55 -21.24 -2.50
N PRO A 42 -2.51 -19.99 -1.97
CA PRO A 42 -2.01 -19.74 -0.63
C PRO A 42 -2.88 -20.46 0.39
N ASN A 43 -2.27 -20.95 1.46
CA ASN A 43 -2.98 -21.66 2.54
C ASN A 43 -3.72 -20.64 3.44
N LEU A 44 -4.81 -20.08 2.90
CA LEU A 44 -5.60 -19.07 3.60
C LEU A 44 -6.31 -19.64 4.82
N PRO A 45 -6.34 -18.92 5.96
CA PRO A 45 -7.09 -19.33 7.13
C PRO A 45 -8.60 -19.27 6.88
N VAL A 46 -9.37 -20.02 7.67
CA VAL A 46 -10.81 -20.25 7.48
C VAL A 46 -11.64 -18.97 7.37
N HIS A 47 -11.25 -17.90 8.05
CA HIS A 47 -11.96 -16.63 7.99
C HIS A 47 -11.80 -15.88 6.65
N PHE A 48 -10.75 -16.18 5.86
CA PHE A 48 -10.63 -15.69 4.48
C PHE A 48 -11.53 -16.46 3.51
N LEU A 49 -11.90 -17.70 3.85
CA LEU A 49 -12.72 -18.56 3.02
C LEU A 49 -14.23 -18.37 3.24
N ASN A 50 -14.63 -17.54 4.22
CA ASN A 50 -16.04 -17.26 4.46
C ASN A 50 -16.64 -16.40 3.32
N PRO A 51 -17.96 -16.47 3.08
CA PRO A 51 -18.61 -15.73 1.98
C PRO A 51 -18.43 -14.20 2.03
N GLN A 52 -18.20 -13.61 3.23
CA GLN A 52 -18.02 -12.17 3.40
C GLN A 52 -16.68 -11.67 2.85
N ILE A 53 -15.66 -12.52 2.85
CA ILE A 53 -14.32 -12.21 2.30
C ILE A 53 -14.17 -12.82 0.90
N ALA A 54 -14.49 -14.09 0.72
CA ALA A 54 -14.42 -14.73 -0.59
C ALA A 54 -15.29 -14.01 -1.64
N GLY A 55 -16.45 -13.48 -1.23
CA GLY A 55 -17.37 -12.77 -2.12
C GLY A 55 -16.90 -11.37 -2.57
N ILE A 56 -15.81 -10.85 -2.01
CA ILE A 56 -15.21 -9.58 -2.41
C ILE A 56 -13.86 -9.75 -3.11
N ASP A 57 -13.49 -10.99 -3.46
CA ASP A 57 -12.33 -11.27 -4.29
C ASP A 57 -12.54 -10.67 -5.69
N ASN A 58 -11.74 -9.68 -6.05
CA ASN A 58 -11.83 -8.98 -7.32
C ASN A 58 -10.99 -9.62 -8.44
N THR A 59 -10.54 -10.86 -8.26
CA THR A 59 -9.78 -11.59 -9.28
C THR A 59 -10.69 -11.92 -10.46
N PRO A 60 -10.46 -11.38 -11.67
CA PRO A 60 -11.34 -11.65 -12.80
C PRO A 60 -11.10 -13.06 -13.35
N VAL A 61 -12.16 -13.70 -13.81
CA VAL A 61 -12.10 -15.03 -14.44
C VAL A 61 -11.14 -15.06 -15.64
N SER A 62 -11.03 -13.92 -16.36
CA SER A 62 -10.13 -13.77 -17.51
C SER A 62 -8.65 -13.61 -17.15
N ASN A 63 -8.33 -13.41 -15.88
CA ASN A 63 -6.95 -13.29 -15.39
C ASN A 63 -6.81 -13.90 -13.97
N PRO A 64 -7.01 -15.21 -13.82
CA PRO A 64 -6.78 -15.89 -12.54
C PRO A 64 -5.30 -15.81 -12.17
N THR A 65 -4.98 -15.76 -10.89
CA THR A 65 -3.59 -15.82 -10.43
C THR A 65 -3.01 -17.21 -10.69
N THR A 66 -1.93 -17.27 -11.44
CA THR A 66 -1.10 -18.47 -11.66
C THR A 66 0.28 -18.26 -11.03
N ASP A 67 1.00 -19.34 -10.75
CA ASP A 67 2.32 -19.25 -10.14
C ASP A 67 3.33 -18.63 -11.12
N GLU A 68 3.25 -18.98 -12.39
CA GLU A 68 4.11 -18.46 -13.47
C GLU A 68 3.75 -17.00 -13.79
N GLY A 69 2.46 -16.67 -13.86
CA GLY A 69 2.00 -15.31 -14.13
C GLY A 69 2.41 -14.34 -13.02
N ALA A 70 2.26 -14.75 -11.76
CA ALA A 70 2.72 -13.94 -10.62
C ALA A 70 4.25 -13.87 -10.53
N THR A 71 4.98 -14.92 -10.92
CA THR A 71 6.45 -14.90 -11.03
C THR A 71 6.90 -13.86 -12.05
N LEU A 72 6.32 -13.85 -13.26
CA LEU A 72 6.57 -12.83 -14.26
C LEU A 72 6.21 -11.44 -13.72
N GLY A 73 5.06 -11.32 -13.07
CA GLY A 73 4.61 -10.06 -12.45
C GLY A 73 5.58 -9.55 -11.39
N ARG A 74 6.19 -10.44 -10.58
CA ARG A 74 7.23 -10.07 -9.62
C ARG A 74 8.47 -9.49 -10.32
N VAL A 75 8.94 -10.13 -11.38
CA VAL A 75 10.09 -9.61 -12.15
C VAL A 75 9.76 -8.22 -12.69
N LEU A 76 8.60 -8.03 -13.31
CA LEU A 76 8.16 -6.73 -13.82
C LEU A 76 8.02 -5.67 -12.71
N PHE A 77 7.55 -6.05 -11.52
CA PHE A 77 7.35 -5.14 -10.40
C PHE A 77 8.65 -4.53 -9.85
N TYR A 78 9.75 -5.27 -9.91
CA TYR A 78 11.09 -4.85 -9.47
C TYR A 78 11.95 -4.30 -10.60
N GLU A 79 11.50 -4.35 -11.85
CA GLU A 79 12.26 -3.98 -13.04
C GLU A 79 12.38 -2.45 -13.19
N THR A 80 13.56 -1.91 -12.92
CA THR A 80 13.83 -0.47 -13.07
C THR A 80 13.85 0.01 -14.50
N GLN A 81 14.12 -0.88 -15.48
CA GLN A 81 14.07 -0.52 -16.89
C GLN A 81 12.67 -0.14 -17.38
N LEU A 82 11.64 -0.35 -16.56
CA LEU A 82 10.28 0.12 -16.84
C LEU A 82 10.06 1.60 -16.51
N SER A 83 11.10 2.37 -16.18
CA SER A 83 11.06 3.84 -16.08
C SER A 83 11.98 4.49 -17.12
N LYS A 84 11.69 5.74 -17.49
CA LYS A 84 12.31 6.47 -18.61
C LYS A 84 13.84 6.49 -18.57
N ASN A 85 14.39 6.67 -17.37
CA ASN A 85 15.85 6.73 -17.13
C ASN A 85 16.40 5.47 -16.42
N ASN A 86 15.60 4.41 -16.25
CA ASN A 86 15.97 3.13 -15.63
C ASN A 86 16.30 3.23 -14.13
N THR A 87 15.67 4.14 -13.40
CA THR A 87 15.95 4.36 -11.96
C THR A 87 14.84 3.93 -11.04
N VAL A 88 13.59 3.88 -11.52
CA VAL A 88 12.39 3.64 -10.71
C VAL A 88 11.67 2.37 -11.17
N SER A 89 11.20 1.60 -10.22
CA SER A 89 10.29 0.46 -10.40
C SER A 89 9.07 0.59 -9.49
N CYS A 90 8.08 -0.28 -9.60
CA CYS A 90 6.95 -0.31 -8.67
C CYS A 90 7.45 -0.48 -7.21
N ALA A 91 8.49 -1.30 -7.01
CA ALA A 91 9.08 -1.55 -5.70
C ALA A 91 9.78 -0.31 -5.09
N SER A 92 10.09 0.71 -5.88
CA SER A 92 10.69 1.96 -5.37
C SER A 92 9.71 2.72 -4.46
N CYS A 93 8.39 2.65 -4.76
CA CYS A 93 7.32 3.32 -4.02
C CYS A 93 6.47 2.33 -3.18
N HIS A 94 6.57 1.03 -3.47
CA HIS A 94 5.87 -0.04 -2.75
C HIS A 94 6.88 -1.00 -2.12
N VAL A 95 7.54 -0.53 -1.05
CA VAL A 95 8.67 -1.21 -0.40
C VAL A 95 8.18 -2.38 0.44
N GLN A 96 8.64 -3.61 0.15
CA GLN A 96 8.21 -4.83 0.84
C GLN A 96 8.31 -4.73 2.36
N THR A 97 9.45 -4.29 2.90
CA THR A 97 9.68 -4.16 4.34
C THR A 97 8.83 -3.09 5.02
N LYS A 98 8.14 -2.26 4.24
CA LYS A 98 7.19 -1.24 4.68
C LYS A 98 5.74 -1.62 4.40
N GLY A 99 5.45 -2.93 4.34
CA GLY A 99 4.11 -3.42 4.02
C GLY A 99 3.65 -3.01 2.62
N PHE A 100 4.57 -2.92 1.67
CA PHE A 100 4.35 -2.48 0.29
C PHE A 100 3.74 -1.08 0.18
N SER A 101 4.23 -0.14 1.00
CA SER A 101 3.94 1.30 0.97
C SER A 101 5.25 2.07 0.88
N ASP A 102 5.18 3.38 0.66
CA ASP A 102 6.34 4.27 0.65
C ASP A 102 6.64 4.77 2.08
N PRO A 103 7.90 4.78 2.54
CA PRO A 103 8.27 5.38 3.83
C PRO A 103 8.31 6.92 3.80
N PHE A 104 8.20 7.54 2.65
CA PHE A 104 8.20 9.00 2.47
C PHE A 104 6.79 9.54 2.28
N ILE A 105 6.59 10.84 2.58
CA ILE A 105 5.30 11.52 2.43
C ILE A 105 4.79 11.42 0.99
N LEU A 106 5.64 11.71 0.02
CA LEU A 106 5.39 11.61 -1.42
C LEU A 106 6.52 10.84 -2.08
N SER A 107 6.20 10.04 -3.06
CA SER A 107 7.19 9.23 -3.79
C SER A 107 7.95 10.08 -4.79
N GLU A 108 9.26 9.85 -4.89
CA GLU A 108 10.12 10.49 -5.88
C GLU A 108 10.08 9.68 -7.19
N GLY A 109 9.72 10.34 -8.27
CA GLY A 109 9.68 9.76 -9.60
C GLY A 109 11.03 9.83 -10.35
N PHE A 110 11.02 9.39 -11.61
CA PHE A 110 12.25 9.17 -12.40
C PHE A 110 13.08 10.45 -12.67
N GLU A 111 12.49 11.64 -12.62
CA GLU A 111 13.21 12.92 -12.79
C GLU A 111 13.40 13.69 -11.47
N GLY A 112 13.13 13.06 -10.32
CA GLY A 112 13.25 13.71 -9.02
C GLY A 112 12.05 14.59 -8.65
N HIS A 113 10.97 14.53 -9.42
CA HIS A 113 9.69 15.17 -9.07
C HIS A 113 8.89 14.25 -8.13
N PHE A 114 8.02 14.83 -7.31
CA PHE A 114 7.24 14.10 -6.34
C PHE A 114 5.80 13.88 -6.80
N THR A 115 5.23 12.72 -6.42
CA THR A 115 3.81 12.40 -6.66
C THR A 115 2.89 13.35 -5.92
N GLY A 116 1.64 13.50 -6.39
CA GLY A 116 0.65 14.38 -5.75
C GLY A 116 0.02 13.79 -4.49
N ARG A 117 0.14 12.46 -4.27
CA ARG A 117 -0.42 11.76 -3.12
C ARG A 117 0.56 10.70 -2.60
N HIS A 118 0.43 10.39 -1.31
CA HIS A 118 1.18 9.32 -0.67
C HIS A 118 0.92 7.95 -1.33
N SER A 119 1.97 7.13 -1.48
CA SER A 119 1.87 5.81 -2.10
C SER A 119 1.13 4.83 -1.17
N MET A 120 -0.04 4.37 -1.61
CA MET A 120 -0.89 3.47 -0.83
C MET A 120 -0.26 2.09 -0.68
N GLY A 121 -0.36 1.50 0.51
CA GLY A 121 -0.02 0.09 0.68
C GLY A 121 -0.91 -0.83 -0.17
N ILE A 122 -0.29 -1.74 -0.93
CA ILE A 122 -0.97 -2.62 -1.88
C ILE A 122 -1.31 -4.00 -1.34
N VAL A 123 -0.95 -4.30 -0.10
CA VAL A 123 -1.31 -5.57 0.55
C VAL A 123 -2.83 -5.75 0.57
N ASN A 124 -3.30 -6.95 0.26
CA ASN A 124 -4.71 -7.31 0.18
C ASN A 124 -5.54 -6.56 -0.88
N SER A 125 -4.90 -5.98 -1.90
CA SER A 125 -5.59 -5.36 -3.05
C SER A 125 -6.64 -6.27 -3.70
N ARG A 126 -6.43 -7.59 -3.64
CA ARG A 126 -7.37 -8.63 -4.09
C ARG A 126 -8.76 -8.51 -3.47
N TYR A 127 -8.87 -7.98 -2.26
CA TYR A 127 -10.12 -7.97 -1.48
C TYR A 127 -10.74 -6.59 -1.36
N TYR A 128 -10.42 -5.64 -2.24
CA TYR A 128 -11.12 -4.37 -2.25
C TYR A 128 -12.46 -4.51 -2.98
N PRO A 129 -13.60 -4.29 -2.28
CA PRO A 129 -14.92 -4.73 -2.80
C PRO A 129 -15.37 -4.08 -4.10
N THR A 130 -14.96 -2.81 -4.36
CA THR A 130 -15.31 -2.12 -5.62
C THR A 130 -14.46 -2.58 -6.79
N GLY A 131 -13.33 -3.23 -6.55
CA GLY A 131 -12.32 -3.54 -7.56
C GLY A 131 -11.65 -2.34 -8.19
N LYS A 132 -11.89 -1.12 -7.64
CA LYS A 132 -11.31 0.13 -8.12
C LYS A 132 -10.07 0.50 -7.33
N PHE A 133 -9.12 1.18 -7.97
CA PHE A 133 -7.79 1.42 -7.41
C PHE A 133 -7.38 2.90 -7.47
N PHE A 134 -6.27 3.25 -6.79
CA PHE A 134 -5.84 4.57 -6.33
C PHE A 134 -6.72 5.13 -5.20
N TRP A 135 -6.25 6.22 -4.58
CA TRP A 135 -7.00 6.92 -3.53
C TRP A 135 -8.35 7.47 -4.01
N ASP A 136 -8.41 7.88 -5.27
CA ASP A 136 -9.59 8.47 -5.93
C ASP A 136 -10.40 7.45 -6.74
N GLU A 137 -10.06 6.16 -6.68
CA GLU A 137 -10.75 5.07 -7.39
C GLU A 137 -10.83 5.25 -8.92
N ARG A 138 -9.89 6.02 -9.53
CA ARG A 138 -9.90 6.32 -10.97
C ARG A 138 -9.62 5.13 -11.88
N ALA A 139 -8.94 4.09 -11.40
CA ALA A 139 -8.73 2.87 -12.17
C ALA A 139 -9.84 1.85 -11.87
N SER A 140 -10.51 1.34 -12.91
CA SER A 140 -11.66 0.44 -12.77
C SER A 140 -11.27 -1.00 -12.48
N THR A 141 -10.03 -1.38 -12.78
CA THR A 141 -9.46 -2.71 -12.55
C THR A 141 -8.00 -2.60 -12.12
N LEU A 142 -7.45 -3.67 -11.56
CA LEU A 142 -6.01 -3.70 -11.24
C LEU A 142 -5.16 -3.78 -12.51
N GLU A 143 -5.65 -4.44 -13.55
CA GLU A 143 -5.00 -4.51 -14.87
C GLU A 143 -4.86 -3.12 -15.52
N GLU A 144 -5.83 -2.25 -15.31
CA GLU A 144 -5.76 -0.85 -15.73
C GLU A 144 -4.81 -0.06 -14.83
N GLN A 145 -4.94 -0.22 -13.52
CA GLN A 145 -4.14 0.51 -12.53
C GLN A 145 -2.64 0.35 -12.74
N VAL A 146 -2.14 -0.89 -12.92
CA VAL A 146 -0.69 -1.17 -12.99
C VAL A 146 0.00 -0.55 -14.22
N LEU A 147 -0.75 -0.13 -15.23
CA LEU A 147 -0.20 0.56 -16.39
C LEU A 147 -0.16 2.09 -16.23
N MET A 148 -0.92 2.66 -15.31
CA MET A 148 -1.02 4.12 -15.16
C MET A 148 0.27 4.74 -14.60
N PRO A 149 0.91 4.21 -13.53
CA PRO A 149 2.19 4.72 -13.03
C PRO A 149 3.31 4.63 -14.07
N ILE A 150 3.30 3.59 -14.91
CA ILE A 150 4.28 3.42 -15.99
C ILE A 150 4.21 4.57 -16.99
N GLN A 151 2.99 5.07 -17.27
CA GLN A 151 2.74 6.16 -18.21
C GLN A 151 2.78 7.55 -17.56
N ASP A 152 2.72 7.63 -16.24
CA ASP A 152 2.70 8.91 -15.55
C ASP A 152 4.04 9.65 -15.72
N SER A 153 3.94 10.92 -16.12
CA SER A 153 5.10 11.76 -16.43
C SER A 153 5.96 12.13 -15.21
N VAL A 154 5.41 11.95 -14.01
CA VAL A 154 6.16 12.14 -12.75
C VAL A 154 6.75 10.79 -12.29
N GLU A 155 5.97 9.69 -12.36
CA GLU A 155 6.36 8.42 -11.74
C GLU A 155 7.39 7.65 -12.58
N MET A 156 7.03 7.12 -13.78
CA MET A 156 7.92 6.26 -14.58
C MET A 156 8.13 6.75 -16.02
N GLY A 157 7.23 7.52 -16.62
CA GLY A 157 7.40 8.32 -17.83
C GLY A 157 7.46 7.57 -19.16
N LEU A 158 7.05 6.29 -19.25
CA LEU A 158 7.07 5.53 -20.51
C LEU A 158 5.73 5.61 -21.25
N THR A 159 5.80 5.56 -22.57
CA THR A 159 4.64 5.15 -23.39
C THR A 159 4.47 3.63 -23.34
N LEU A 160 3.27 3.13 -23.64
CA LEU A 160 3.03 1.67 -23.70
C LEU A 160 3.83 0.98 -24.83
N THR A 161 4.13 1.70 -25.89
CA THR A 161 5.01 1.20 -26.96
C THR A 161 6.47 1.04 -26.48
N GLU A 162 6.97 2.03 -25.74
CA GLU A 162 8.30 1.95 -25.12
C GLU A 162 8.36 0.82 -24.09
N LEU A 163 7.31 0.65 -23.26
CA LEU A 163 7.19 -0.44 -22.30
C LEU A 163 7.38 -1.80 -22.99
N VAL A 164 6.59 -2.10 -24.03
CA VAL A 164 6.69 -3.36 -24.77
C VAL A 164 8.08 -3.52 -25.38
N SER A 165 8.64 -2.46 -25.97
CA SER A 165 9.99 -2.49 -26.55
C SER A 165 11.06 -2.83 -25.53
N ARG A 166 11.01 -2.23 -24.31
CA ARG A 166 11.99 -2.47 -23.25
C ARG A 166 11.91 -3.89 -22.71
N VAL A 167 10.71 -4.39 -22.45
CA VAL A 167 10.50 -5.77 -22.00
C VAL A 167 10.97 -6.75 -23.09
N SER A 168 10.63 -6.52 -24.36
CA SER A 168 11.07 -7.37 -25.48
C SER A 168 12.58 -7.34 -25.72
N GLY A 169 13.25 -6.27 -25.29
CA GLY A 169 14.70 -6.12 -25.39
C GLY A 169 15.51 -6.97 -24.41
N GLN A 170 14.88 -7.52 -23.37
CA GLN A 170 15.55 -8.34 -22.36
C GLN A 170 15.38 -9.83 -22.68
N SER A 171 16.49 -10.56 -22.74
CA SER A 171 16.53 -11.97 -23.17
C SER A 171 15.73 -12.93 -22.26
N TYR A 172 15.56 -12.62 -20.98
CA TYR A 172 14.89 -13.47 -20.01
C TYR A 172 13.35 -13.38 -20.05
N TYR A 173 12.75 -12.32 -20.62
CA TYR A 173 11.29 -12.22 -20.63
C TYR A 173 10.62 -13.21 -21.59
N GLY A 174 11.27 -13.57 -22.71
CA GLY A 174 10.66 -14.51 -23.65
C GLY A 174 10.24 -15.83 -23.01
N SER A 175 11.10 -16.43 -22.18
CA SER A 175 10.78 -17.66 -21.44
C SER A 175 9.70 -17.43 -20.38
N LEU A 176 9.76 -16.32 -19.63
CA LEU A 176 8.78 -15.99 -18.59
C LEU A 176 7.38 -15.78 -19.17
N PHE A 177 7.25 -15.14 -20.34
CA PHE A 177 5.97 -15.01 -21.03
C PHE A 177 5.48 -16.36 -21.59
N GLN A 178 6.39 -17.22 -22.07
CA GLN A 178 6.05 -18.57 -22.52
C GLN A 178 5.47 -19.39 -21.36
N ASP A 179 6.08 -19.32 -20.18
CA ASP A 179 5.63 -20.04 -18.99
C ASP A 179 4.28 -19.50 -18.49
N ALA A 180 4.13 -18.17 -18.43
CA ALA A 180 2.93 -17.52 -17.90
C ALA A 180 1.71 -17.60 -18.82
N PHE A 181 1.93 -17.49 -20.15
CA PHE A 181 0.84 -17.32 -21.13
C PHE A 181 0.89 -18.29 -22.33
N GLY A 182 1.80 -19.24 -22.34
CA GLY A 182 1.96 -20.21 -23.44
C GLY A 182 2.50 -19.62 -24.74
N THR A 183 3.09 -18.41 -24.71
CA THR A 183 3.62 -17.73 -25.88
C THR A 183 4.75 -16.77 -25.50
N THR A 184 5.72 -16.62 -26.37
CA THR A 184 6.81 -15.63 -26.21
C THR A 184 6.42 -14.22 -26.64
N GLU A 185 5.20 -14.04 -27.19
CA GLU A 185 4.70 -12.72 -27.62
C GLU A 185 4.45 -11.82 -26.41
N ILE A 186 5.08 -10.64 -26.40
CA ILE A 186 4.99 -9.64 -25.36
C ILE A 186 4.04 -8.53 -25.80
N THR A 187 2.96 -8.34 -25.02
CA THR A 187 1.96 -7.30 -25.25
C THR A 187 1.67 -6.54 -23.97
N THR A 188 1.17 -5.31 -24.09
CA THR A 188 0.72 -4.52 -22.93
C THR A 188 -0.32 -5.25 -22.08
N ASP A 189 -1.27 -5.96 -22.70
CA ASP A 189 -2.29 -6.76 -22.03
C ASP A 189 -1.66 -7.86 -21.15
N LYS A 190 -0.68 -8.61 -21.68
CA LYS A 190 -0.01 -9.65 -20.91
C LYS A 190 0.87 -9.07 -19.78
N ILE A 191 1.54 -7.93 -20.03
CA ILE A 191 2.31 -7.22 -19.00
C ILE A 191 1.37 -6.80 -17.84
N SER A 192 0.24 -6.17 -18.15
CA SER A 192 -0.71 -5.74 -17.15
C SER A 192 -1.31 -6.91 -16.37
N LYS A 193 -1.64 -8.00 -17.04
CA LYS A 193 -2.16 -9.23 -16.41
C LYS A 193 -1.15 -9.83 -15.45
N ALA A 194 0.12 -9.95 -15.83
CA ALA A 194 1.17 -10.48 -14.96
C ALA A 194 1.38 -9.60 -13.71
N LEU A 195 1.50 -8.28 -13.88
CA LEU A 195 1.60 -7.34 -12.76
C LEU A 195 0.40 -7.44 -11.83
N ALA A 196 -0.82 -7.48 -12.37
CA ALA A 196 -2.04 -7.62 -11.58
C ALA A 196 -2.11 -8.96 -10.81
N GLN A 197 -1.66 -10.06 -11.42
CA GLN A 197 -1.57 -11.36 -10.73
C GLN A 197 -0.60 -11.28 -9.55
N TYR A 198 0.57 -10.68 -9.72
CA TYR A 198 1.54 -10.51 -8.63
C TYR A 198 0.97 -9.64 -7.51
N VAL A 199 0.41 -8.47 -7.82
CA VAL A 199 -0.16 -7.58 -6.79
C VAL A 199 -1.32 -8.26 -6.04
N ARG A 200 -2.20 -9.02 -6.72
CA ARG A 200 -3.27 -9.81 -6.07
C ARG A 200 -2.72 -10.92 -5.19
N SER A 201 -1.55 -11.44 -5.49
CA SER A 201 -0.92 -12.50 -4.68
C SER A 201 -0.36 -11.99 -3.35
N ILE A 202 -0.18 -10.66 -3.18
CA ILE A 202 0.33 -10.04 -1.95
C ILE A 202 -0.79 -10.02 -0.90
N VAL A 203 -1.04 -11.17 -0.30
CA VAL A 203 -2.09 -11.36 0.71
C VAL A 203 -1.45 -11.56 2.09
N SER A 204 -1.75 -10.64 3.02
CA SER A 204 -1.35 -10.73 4.43
C SER A 204 -2.43 -11.48 5.22
N PHE A 205 -2.06 -12.64 5.75
CA PHE A 205 -2.97 -13.54 6.46
C PHE A 205 -2.30 -14.34 7.59
N GLN A 206 -1.08 -13.99 7.99
CA GLN A 206 -0.29 -14.69 8.99
C GLN A 206 0.00 -13.84 10.24
N SER A 207 -0.72 -12.76 10.42
CA SER A 207 -0.56 -11.89 11.58
C SER A 207 -1.04 -12.55 12.88
N LYS A 208 -0.66 -11.97 14.03
CA LYS A 208 -1.18 -12.40 15.34
C LYS A 208 -2.71 -12.40 15.39
N TYR A 209 -3.35 -11.42 14.71
CA TYR A 209 -4.80 -11.35 14.54
C TYR A 209 -5.33 -12.61 13.83
N ASP A 210 -4.70 -13.03 12.72
CA ASP A 210 -5.18 -14.18 11.95
C ASP A 210 -5.13 -15.48 12.73
N VAL A 211 -4.04 -15.66 13.52
CA VAL A 211 -3.90 -16.83 14.40
C VAL A 211 -5.03 -16.88 15.44
N GLY A 212 -5.32 -15.75 16.10
CA GLY A 212 -6.41 -15.68 17.08
C GLY A 212 -7.78 -15.82 16.43
N ARG A 213 -8.00 -15.18 15.29
CA ARG A 213 -9.27 -15.20 14.55
C ARG A 213 -9.61 -16.61 14.03
N ALA A 214 -8.60 -17.38 13.62
CA ALA A 214 -8.82 -18.77 13.15
C ALA A 214 -9.30 -19.71 14.29
N GLN A 215 -9.06 -19.37 15.55
CA GLN A 215 -9.45 -20.15 16.73
C GLN A 215 -10.78 -19.67 17.35
N ALA A 216 -11.23 -18.47 17.01
CA ALA A 216 -12.45 -17.87 17.53
C ALA A 216 -13.65 -18.10 16.61
N SER A 217 -14.86 -18.22 17.15
CA SER A 217 -16.08 -18.38 16.34
C SER A 217 -16.46 -17.07 15.61
N GLY A 218 -16.02 -15.91 16.12
CA GLY A 218 -16.26 -14.61 15.51
C GLY A 218 -15.23 -13.54 15.90
N PRO A 219 -15.17 -12.42 15.15
CA PRO A 219 -14.23 -11.35 15.45
C PRO A 219 -14.58 -10.60 16.77
N GLN A 220 -15.79 -10.79 17.30
CA GLN A 220 -16.26 -10.13 18.54
C GLN A 220 -15.73 -10.80 19.80
N GLU A 221 -15.35 -12.09 19.72
CA GLU A 221 -14.83 -12.83 20.87
C GLU A 221 -13.41 -12.41 21.22
N ASP A 222 -13.04 -12.54 22.49
CA ASP A 222 -11.67 -12.38 22.92
C ASP A 222 -10.79 -13.47 22.31
N PHE A 223 -9.66 -13.08 21.72
CA PHE A 223 -8.71 -14.02 21.15
C PHE A 223 -7.76 -14.50 22.25
N SER A 224 -7.65 -15.83 22.39
CA SER A 224 -6.86 -16.47 23.44
C SER A 224 -5.37 -16.17 23.36
N ASN A 225 -4.86 -15.84 22.17
CA ASN A 225 -3.47 -15.46 21.94
C ASN A 225 -3.21 -13.95 22.14
N PHE A 226 -4.26 -13.14 22.43
CA PHE A 226 -4.14 -11.71 22.70
C PHE A 226 -3.97 -11.46 24.19
N SER A 227 -3.24 -10.41 24.53
CA SER A 227 -3.26 -9.83 25.88
C SER A 227 -4.62 -9.18 26.18
N ALA A 228 -4.89 -8.87 27.45
CA ALA A 228 -6.09 -8.12 27.83
C ALA A 228 -6.14 -6.75 27.14
N GLN A 229 -4.99 -6.09 26.97
CA GLN A 229 -4.90 -4.81 26.29
C GLN A 229 -5.23 -4.93 24.78
N GLU A 230 -4.70 -5.92 24.09
CA GLU A 230 -4.98 -6.18 22.68
C GLU A 230 -6.45 -6.53 22.43
N ASN A 231 -7.07 -7.34 23.32
CA ASN A 231 -8.50 -7.65 23.25
C ASN A 231 -9.37 -6.41 23.53
N HIS A 232 -8.97 -5.58 24.50
CA HIS A 232 -9.67 -4.32 24.75
C HIS A 232 -9.57 -3.36 23.57
N GLY A 233 -8.38 -3.21 22.97
CA GLY A 233 -8.19 -2.43 21.73
C GLY A 233 -9.04 -2.96 20.57
N LYS A 234 -9.13 -4.29 20.40
CA LYS A 234 -10.02 -4.93 19.42
C LYS A 234 -11.49 -4.59 19.67
N THR A 235 -11.92 -4.61 20.93
CA THR A 235 -13.28 -4.24 21.34
C THR A 235 -13.57 -2.76 21.05
N LEU A 236 -12.62 -1.86 21.36
CA LEU A 236 -12.72 -0.44 21.01
C LEU A 236 -12.80 -0.22 19.49
N PHE A 237 -12.03 -0.95 18.72
CA PHE A 237 -12.08 -0.89 17.26
C PHE A 237 -13.45 -1.30 16.70
N GLN A 238 -14.08 -2.32 17.30
CA GLN A 238 -15.33 -2.89 16.81
C GLN A 238 -16.57 -2.16 17.31
N ASN A 239 -16.55 -1.66 18.53
CA ASN A 239 -17.71 -1.05 19.19
C ASN A 239 -17.52 0.46 19.43
N GLY A 240 -16.28 0.94 19.43
CA GLY A 240 -15.88 2.33 19.63
C GLY A 240 -16.16 2.90 21.02
N PRO A 241 -15.43 3.95 21.42
CA PRO A 241 -15.87 4.81 22.47
C PRO A 241 -17.14 5.54 22.01
N ASN A 242 -18.15 5.61 22.87
CA ASN A 242 -19.44 6.26 22.59
C ASN A 242 -20.23 5.70 21.39
N GLY A 243 -19.97 4.44 20.98
CA GLY A 243 -20.71 3.76 19.91
C GLY A 243 -20.22 4.05 18.48
N PHE A 244 -19.09 4.72 18.31
CA PHE A 244 -18.51 4.99 16.99
C PHE A 244 -17.36 4.02 16.69
N ALA A 245 -17.67 2.94 16.01
CA ALA A 245 -16.74 1.89 15.70
C ALA A 245 -15.89 2.20 14.48
N CYS A 246 -14.56 2.01 14.57
CA CYS A 246 -13.65 2.08 13.42
C CYS A 246 -14.04 1.06 12.35
N SER A 247 -14.60 -0.08 12.78
CA SER A 247 -15.09 -1.16 11.92
C SER A 247 -16.28 -0.78 11.02
N MET A 248 -16.94 0.37 11.24
CA MET A 248 -17.98 0.90 10.33
C MET A 248 -17.39 1.25 8.97
N CYS A 249 -16.14 1.76 8.94
CA CYS A 249 -15.40 2.06 7.71
C CYS A 249 -14.35 0.98 7.40
N HIS A 250 -13.66 0.46 8.41
CA HIS A 250 -12.66 -0.59 8.27
C HIS A 250 -13.27 -1.96 8.61
N ALA A 251 -14.20 -2.40 7.76
CA ALA A 251 -15.02 -3.58 8.01
C ALA A 251 -14.32 -4.91 7.68
N ARG A 252 -14.92 -6.01 8.13
CA ARG A 252 -14.50 -7.40 7.92
C ARG A 252 -13.12 -7.71 8.55
N ASP A 253 -12.71 -8.96 8.45
CA ASP A 253 -11.40 -9.42 8.94
C ASP A 253 -10.20 -8.85 8.15
N ILE A 254 -10.43 -8.15 7.05
CA ILE A 254 -9.41 -7.46 6.22
C ILE A 254 -9.45 -5.95 6.34
N GLN A 255 -10.33 -5.41 7.18
CA GLN A 255 -10.48 -3.98 7.53
C GLN A 255 -10.55 -3.06 6.30
N VAL A 256 -11.52 -3.27 5.40
CA VAL A 256 -11.76 -2.45 4.21
C VAL A 256 -13.21 -1.97 4.14
N ALA A 257 -13.44 -0.85 3.46
CA ALA A 257 -14.77 -0.37 3.11
C ALA A 257 -15.20 -0.80 1.71
N ASN A 258 -16.49 -0.63 1.44
CA ASN A 258 -17.09 -0.89 0.13
C ASN A 258 -17.25 0.37 -0.74
N LYS A 259 -16.76 1.52 -0.29
CA LYS A 259 -16.76 2.80 -1.02
C LYS A 259 -15.72 3.73 -0.44
N GLY A 260 -15.39 4.80 -1.17
CA GLY A 260 -14.61 5.93 -0.66
C GLY A 260 -15.36 6.65 0.48
N ARG A 261 -14.62 7.31 1.37
CA ARG A 261 -15.14 8.05 2.53
C ARG A 261 -14.41 9.37 2.70
N ASN A 262 -15.10 10.40 3.16
CA ASN A 262 -14.48 11.62 3.69
C ASN A 262 -14.38 11.52 5.20
N ASN A 263 -13.16 11.50 5.72
CA ASN A 263 -12.89 11.39 7.15
C ASN A 263 -12.68 12.76 7.85
N GLY A 264 -12.96 13.85 7.16
CA GLY A 264 -12.91 15.19 7.75
C GLY A 264 -11.48 15.71 8.03
N LEU A 265 -10.53 15.42 7.16
CA LEU A 265 -9.16 15.97 7.27
C LEU A 265 -9.13 17.50 7.11
N ASP A 266 -9.97 18.04 6.24
CA ASP A 266 -10.03 19.45 5.89
C ASP A 266 -11.45 20.02 6.02
N LEU A 267 -11.56 21.35 6.18
CA LEU A 267 -12.86 22.05 6.25
C LEU A 267 -13.50 22.25 4.88
N SER A 268 -12.66 22.31 3.84
CA SER A 268 -13.04 22.54 2.46
C SER A 268 -12.24 21.62 1.55
N THR A 269 -12.75 21.39 0.35
CA THR A 269 -12.09 20.55 -0.65
C THR A 269 -10.75 21.16 -1.08
N ILE A 270 -9.66 20.49 -0.75
CA ILE A 270 -8.28 20.77 -1.21
C ILE A 270 -7.93 19.80 -2.33
N ASP A 271 -8.23 18.51 -2.11
CA ASP A 271 -8.11 17.41 -3.07
C ASP A 271 -9.51 16.81 -3.26
N GLU A 272 -9.98 16.80 -4.50
CA GLU A 272 -11.34 16.35 -4.84
C GLU A 272 -11.55 14.84 -4.61
N GLY A 273 -10.47 14.05 -4.54
CA GLY A 273 -10.55 12.61 -4.35
C GLY A 273 -11.42 11.94 -5.41
N VAL A 274 -12.36 11.08 -4.97
CA VAL A 274 -13.32 10.40 -5.86
C VAL A 274 -14.20 11.39 -6.60
N GLY A 275 -14.52 12.55 -6.00
CA GLY A 275 -15.33 13.61 -6.63
C GLY A 275 -14.74 14.12 -7.93
N GLY A 276 -13.41 14.27 -8.00
CA GLY A 276 -12.72 14.66 -9.23
C GLY A 276 -12.81 13.65 -10.38
N VAL A 277 -13.12 12.39 -10.06
CA VAL A 277 -13.30 11.32 -11.04
C VAL A 277 -14.79 11.13 -11.39
N SER A 278 -15.66 11.12 -10.39
CA SER A 278 -17.09 10.85 -10.57
C SER A 278 -17.87 12.07 -11.08
N GLY A 279 -17.39 13.28 -10.81
CA GLY A 279 -18.12 14.53 -11.03
C GLY A 279 -19.34 14.70 -10.12
N ILE A 280 -19.47 13.87 -9.08
CA ILE A 280 -20.60 13.91 -8.15
C ILE A 280 -20.21 14.77 -6.94
N PRO A 281 -20.95 15.86 -6.62
CA PRO A 281 -20.60 16.74 -5.50
C PRO A 281 -20.52 16.06 -4.12
N PHE A 282 -21.31 14.98 -3.93
CA PHE A 282 -21.25 14.22 -2.67
C PHE A 282 -19.99 13.34 -2.51
N ASP A 283 -19.26 13.11 -3.60
CA ASP A 283 -18.02 12.34 -3.60
C ASP A 283 -16.78 13.25 -3.41
N GLU A 284 -16.95 14.58 -3.36
CA GLU A 284 -15.84 15.51 -3.13
C GLU A 284 -15.11 15.21 -1.83
N ALA A 285 -13.78 15.24 -1.88
CA ALA A 285 -12.88 14.95 -0.78
C ALA A 285 -13.10 13.56 -0.14
N THR A 286 -13.72 12.61 -0.87
CA THR A 286 -13.78 11.23 -0.47
C THR A 286 -12.61 10.43 -1.04
N PHE A 287 -12.09 9.49 -0.25
CA PHE A 287 -10.93 8.69 -0.62
C PHE A 287 -11.20 7.22 -0.28
N LYS A 288 -10.58 6.33 -1.07
CA LYS A 288 -10.57 4.90 -0.81
C LYS A 288 -10.12 4.63 0.63
N VAL A 289 -10.86 3.78 1.34
CA VAL A 289 -10.50 3.33 2.68
C VAL A 289 -9.52 2.16 2.57
N PRO A 290 -8.25 2.34 2.94
CA PRO A 290 -7.25 1.28 2.84
C PRO A 290 -7.49 0.18 3.88
N SER A 291 -7.04 -1.04 3.57
CA SER A 291 -6.94 -2.10 4.59
C SER A 291 -6.01 -1.65 5.73
N LEU A 292 -6.34 -2.01 6.97
CA LEU A 292 -5.45 -1.76 8.12
C LEU A 292 -4.43 -2.87 8.34
N ARG A 293 -4.42 -3.90 7.50
CA ARG A 293 -3.36 -4.92 7.55
C ARG A 293 -2.00 -4.26 7.37
N ASN A 294 -1.07 -4.58 8.26
CA ASN A 294 0.27 -3.99 8.30
C ASN A 294 0.29 -2.46 8.51
N VAL A 295 -0.77 -1.86 9.06
CA VAL A 295 -0.87 -0.41 9.23
C VAL A 295 0.30 0.18 10.02
N MET A 296 0.84 -0.53 11.00
CA MET A 296 1.97 -0.08 11.82
C MET A 296 3.31 -0.01 11.07
N LEU A 297 3.41 -0.59 9.86
CA LEU A 297 4.60 -0.54 9.01
C LEU A 297 4.54 0.59 7.97
N ARG A 298 3.38 1.24 7.79
CA ARG A 298 3.06 2.06 6.62
C ARG A 298 2.96 3.56 6.91
N ALA A 299 3.65 4.04 7.94
CA ALA A 299 3.79 5.48 8.14
C ALA A 299 4.58 6.10 6.96
N PRO A 300 4.24 7.34 6.54
CA PRO A 300 3.19 8.23 7.04
C PRO A 300 1.78 7.87 6.58
N TYR A 301 0.77 8.53 7.16
CA TYR A 301 -0.64 8.16 6.97
C TYR A 301 -1.44 9.23 6.24
N MET A 302 -2.62 8.81 5.73
CA MET A 302 -3.59 9.54 4.90
C MET A 302 -3.14 9.62 3.43
N HIS A 303 -4.03 10.14 2.58
CA HIS A 303 -3.77 10.24 1.14
C HIS A 303 -2.65 11.22 0.78
N ASP A 304 -2.34 12.14 1.67
CA ASP A 304 -1.31 13.16 1.53
C ASP A 304 -0.11 12.97 2.48
N GLY A 305 -0.10 11.89 3.28
CA GLY A 305 0.99 11.57 4.18
C GLY A 305 1.17 12.54 5.36
N ARG A 306 0.15 13.33 5.70
CA ARG A 306 0.26 14.41 6.70
C ARG A 306 0.53 13.96 8.13
N PHE A 307 0.18 12.74 8.50
CA PHE A 307 0.41 12.21 9.84
C PHE A 307 1.61 11.25 9.86
N ALA A 308 2.62 11.60 10.64
CA ALA A 308 3.83 10.81 10.76
C ALA A 308 3.64 9.56 11.65
N THR A 309 2.68 9.60 12.58
CA THR A 309 2.46 8.54 13.56
C THR A 309 1.00 8.10 13.63
N ILE A 310 0.77 6.88 14.13
CA ILE A 310 -0.59 6.35 14.34
C ILE A 310 -1.31 7.09 15.47
N GLU A 311 -0.56 7.64 16.43
CA GLU A 311 -1.09 8.47 17.51
C GLU A 311 -1.74 9.74 16.95
N GLU A 312 -1.13 10.38 15.95
CA GLU A 312 -1.70 11.56 15.26
C GLU A 312 -2.98 11.19 14.52
N VAL A 313 -3.04 10.00 13.90
CA VAL A 313 -4.26 9.47 13.27
C VAL A 313 -5.36 9.29 14.33
N LEU A 314 -5.04 8.67 15.47
CA LEU A 314 -6.00 8.48 16.55
C LEU A 314 -6.44 9.81 17.16
N GLU A 315 -5.55 10.80 17.28
CA GLU A 315 -5.90 12.15 17.72
C GLU A 315 -6.86 12.83 16.75
N HIS A 316 -6.62 12.70 15.43
CA HIS A 316 -7.53 13.22 14.41
C HIS A 316 -8.97 12.67 14.62
N TYR A 317 -9.11 11.36 14.77
CA TYR A 317 -10.43 10.77 15.01
C TYR A 317 -10.97 11.11 16.42
N SER A 318 -10.11 11.33 17.41
CA SER A 318 -10.52 11.67 18.78
C SER A 318 -11.16 13.06 18.86
N THR A 319 -10.48 14.09 18.31
CA THR A 319 -10.85 15.49 18.48
C THR A 319 -10.74 16.33 17.21
N GLY A 320 -10.05 15.82 16.18
CA GLY A 320 -9.58 16.61 15.02
C GLY A 320 -10.50 16.63 13.81
N ILE A 321 -11.58 15.82 13.76
CA ILE A 321 -12.46 15.73 12.58
C ILE A 321 -13.05 17.10 12.24
N LYS A 322 -12.88 17.53 10.97
CA LYS A 322 -13.41 18.82 10.46
C LYS A 322 -14.81 18.64 9.89
N ASN A 323 -15.64 19.68 10.01
CA ASN A 323 -17.01 19.68 9.48
C ASN A 323 -17.03 20.01 7.98
N HIS A 324 -16.49 19.10 7.18
CA HIS A 324 -16.54 19.24 5.72
C HIS A 324 -17.98 19.02 5.23
N PRO A 325 -18.45 19.70 4.15
CA PRO A 325 -19.78 19.48 3.59
C PRO A 325 -20.10 18.02 3.26
N THR A 326 -19.13 17.28 2.72
CA THR A 326 -19.26 15.86 2.37
C THR A 326 -18.70 14.91 3.43
N LEU A 327 -18.44 15.39 4.67
CA LEU A 327 -18.03 14.52 5.79
C LEU A 327 -18.94 13.30 5.86
N ASP A 328 -18.35 12.10 5.96
CA ASP A 328 -19.13 10.86 6.02
C ASP A 328 -20.13 10.88 7.19
N HIS A 329 -21.34 10.38 6.94
CA HIS A 329 -22.43 10.42 7.91
C HIS A 329 -22.13 9.62 9.19
N GLU A 330 -21.29 8.58 9.08
CA GLU A 330 -20.81 7.81 10.23
C GLU A 330 -19.92 8.63 11.18
N LEU A 331 -19.41 9.76 10.71
CA LEU A 331 -18.60 10.69 11.50
C LEU A 331 -19.36 11.94 11.91
N LYS A 332 -20.69 11.96 11.76
CA LYS A 332 -21.58 13.02 12.19
C LYS A 332 -22.49 12.56 13.33
N ASP A 333 -22.65 13.40 14.33
CA ASP A 333 -23.67 13.21 15.35
C ASP A 333 -25.05 13.33 14.70
N PRO A 334 -25.92 12.33 14.81
CA PRO A 334 -27.20 12.31 14.11
C PRO A 334 -28.20 13.40 14.59
N ASN A 335 -28.01 13.94 15.80
CA ASN A 335 -28.90 14.96 16.37
C ASN A 335 -28.46 16.38 16.01
N THR A 336 -27.14 16.61 15.96
CA THR A 336 -26.57 17.96 15.76
C THR A 336 -26.01 18.18 14.36
N ASN A 337 -25.82 17.11 13.58
CA ASN A 337 -25.13 17.10 12.29
C ASN A 337 -23.70 17.69 12.35
N GLN A 338 -23.11 17.73 13.55
CA GLN A 338 -21.72 18.15 13.77
C GLN A 338 -20.80 16.95 13.77
N PRO A 339 -19.49 17.13 13.48
CA PRO A 339 -18.52 16.07 13.61
C PRO A 339 -18.53 15.47 15.01
N ILE A 340 -18.53 14.14 15.08
CA ILE A 340 -18.38 13.43 16.35
C ILE A 340 -17.03 13.77 17.01
N ARG A 341 -16.98 13.60 18.32
CA ARG A 341 -15.77 13.72 19.13
C ARG A 341 -15.68 12.47 19.99
N LEU A 342 -14.74 11.58 19.62
CA LEU A 342 -14.56 10.33 20.36
C LEU A 342 -13.98 10.60 21.76
N ASN A 343 -13.22 11.69 21.90
CA ASN A 343 -12.57 12.10 23.15
C ASN A 343 -11.84 10.94 23.84
N MET A 344 -11.10 10.17 23.04
CA MET A 344 -10.38 8.98 23.50
C MET A 344 -9.38 9.34 24.60
N THR A 345 -9.40 8.59 25.67
CA THR A 345 -8.39 8.66 26.72
C THR A 345 -7.03 8.17 26.20
N THR A 346 -5.96 8.52 26.91
CA THR A 346 -4.61 8.01 26.59
C THR A 346 -4.57 6.49 26.58
N GLN A 347 -5.27 5.85 27.55
CA GLN A 347 -5.32 4.38 27.64
C GLN A 347 -6.04 3.76 26.44
N GLU A 348 -7.19 4.28 26.02
CA GLU A 348 -7.91 3.78 24.85
C GLU A 348 -7.09 3.89 23.56
N LYS A 349 -6.34 5.00 23.38
CA LYS A 349 -5.41 5.12 22.24
C LYS A 349 -4.30 4.07 22.30
N GLN A 350 -3.72 3.83 23.47
CA GLN A 350 -2.70 2.79 23.66
C GLN A 350 -3.25 1.38 23.40
N ASP A 351 -4.48 1.11 23.79
CA ASP A 351 -5.12 -0.18 23.56
C ASP A 351 -5.42 -0.41 22.08
N LEU A 352 -5.88 0.63 21.37
CA LEU A 352 -6.04 0.59 19.91
C LEU A 352 -4.71 0.36 19.19
N ILE A 353 -3.62 1.00 19.63
CA ILE A 353 -2.28 0.78 19.09
C ILE A 353 -1.82 -0.67 19.34
N ALA A 354 -2.08 -1.21 20.54
CA ALA A 354 -1.78 -2.60 20.84
C ALA A 354 -2.54 -3.55 19.89
N PHE A 355 -3.80 -3.28 19.63
CA PHE A 355 -4.58 -4.02 18.63
C PHE A 355 -4.00 -3.87 17.21
N PHE A 356 -3.68 -2.66 16.75
CA PHE A 356 -3.12 -2.45 15.41
C PHE A 356 -1.78 -3.18 15.20
N ASN A 357 -0.96 -3.30 16.24
CA ASN A 357 0.25 -4.12 16.18
C ASN A 357 -0.06 -5.60 15.89
N THR A 358 -1.20 -6.13 16.34
CA THR A 358 -1.61 -7.51 16.05
C THR A 358 -1.97 -7.75 14.58
N LEU A 359 -2.22 -6.70 13.80
CA LEU A 359 -2.50 -6.75 12.36
C LEU A 359 -1.23 -6.81 11.50
N THR A 360 -0.05 -6.73 12.13
CA THR A 360 1.24 -6.82 11.43
C THR A 360 1.56 -8.28 11.12
N ASP A 361 1.81 -8.54 9.85
CA ASP A 361 2.24 -9.82 9.30
C ASP A 361 3.72 -9.67 8.91
N SER A 362 4.61 -10.16 9.75
CA SER A 362 6.06 -10.06 9.53
C SER A 362 6.54 -10.95 8.39
N GLU A 363 5.83 -12.04 8.09
CA GLU A 363 6.21 -12.98 7.03
C GLU A 363 6.20 -12.29 5.67
N ILE A 364 5.16 -11.51 5.37
CA ILE A 364 5.03 -10.84 4.07
C ILE A 364 6.17 -9.84 3.80
N THR A 365 6.77 -9.30 4.86
CA THR A 365 7.86 -8.29 4.76
C THR A 365 9.21 -8.90 4.42
N THR A 366 9.37 -10.21 4.55
CA THR A 366 10.64 -10.93 4.38
C THR A 366 10.53 -12.16 3.48
N ASP A 367 9.32 -12.61 3.11
CA ASP A 367 9.12 -13.79 2.29
C ASP A 367 9.80 -13.62 0.91
N PRO A 368 10.76 -14.52 0.55
CA PRO A 368 11.49 -14.45 -0.72
C PRO A 368 10.60 -14.43 -1.97
N LYS A 369 9.38 -15.00 -1.89
CA LYS A 369 8.46 -14.98 -3.03
C LYS A 369 7.98 -13.57 -3.39
N PHE A 370 8.10 -12.61 -2.47
CA PHE A 370 7.75 -11.20 -2.67
C PHE A 370 8.97 -10.28 -2.75
N SER A 371 10.18 -10.81 -2.61
CA SER A 371 11.42 -10.04 -2.61
C SER A 371 11.92 -9.74 -4.02
N ASP A 372 12.84 -8.78 -4.10
CA ASP A 372 13.49 -8.39 -5.34
C ASP A 372 14.24 -9.57 -5.98
N PRO A 373 13.87 -10.00 -7.21
CA PRO A 373 14.54 -11.10 -7.90
C PRO A 373 15.89 -10.71 -8.52
N PHE A 374 16.25 -9.43 -8.53
CA PHE A 374 17.50 -8.93 -9.08
C PHE A 374 18.63 -8.75 -8.05
N ASN A 375 18.37 -9.08 -6.78
CA ASN A 375 19.34 -8.99 -5.67
C ASN A 375 19.93 -10.35 -5.31
#